data_cd89cc98bb3f01150ccd6c6d7cea7637
#
_entry.id   cd89cc98bb3f01150ccd6c6d7cea7637
#
_cell.length_a   1.000
_cell.length_b   1.000
_cell.length_c   1.000
_cell.angle_alpha   90.00
_cell.angle_beta   90.00
_cell.angle_gamma   90.00
#
_symmetry.space_group_name_H-M   'P 1'
#
loop_
_entity.id
_entity.type
_entity.pdbx_description
1 polymer ?
#
loop_
_entity_poly.entity_id
_entity_poly.type
_entity_poly.pdbx_seq_one_letter_code
_entity_poly.pdbx_strand_id
1 'polypeptide(L)'
;MALIEFRGVKKAFGPKVVYRDLNLDIHRGESLTIIGGSGQGKSVMLKLLIGLLKADGGSIKYDGEEVTNLKEKAYAKVRKHIGMLFQGAALFDSLSVRENVAYGLREHGRPSEGEVDRAVNEALTYVGLPGIEDMWPSDLSGGMKKRVGLARTIALRPEVLLYDEPTTGLDPINTTRINRLMLKLKRTLNITSVAVTHDMTSAFTISDRIVMIRDGGVVFSGTPDEIRETRDPYVRDFIEGNAPHDEDTQTLLRSAG
;
A
#
# COMPACT_ATOMS: atom_id res chain seq x y z
N MET A 1 0.83 -15.55 -15.10
CA MET A 1 1.10 -16.08 -13.73
C MET A 1 0.92 -14.96 -12.73
N ALA A 2 0.32 -15.23 -11.60
CA ALA A 2 0.24 -14.27 -10.50
C ALA A 2 1.65 -14.05 -9.92
N LEU A 3 1.96 -12.80 -9.57
CA LEU A 3 3.19 -12.42 -8.86
C LEU A 3 3.03 -12.64 -7.36
N ILE A 4 1.84 -12.33 -6.84
CA ILE A 4 1.49 -12.53 -5.44
C ILE A 4 0.21 -13.33 -5.38
N GLU A 5 0.18 -14.35 -4.52
CA GLU A 5 -0.98 -15.21 -4.34
C GLU A 5 -1.32 -15.33 -2.86
N PHE A 6 -2.58 -15.09 -2.53
CA PHE A 6 -3.18 -15.42 -1.24
C PHE A 6 -4.13 -16.61 -1.44
N ARG A 7 -3.98 -17.67 -0.66
CA ARG A 7 -4.80 -18.89 -0.74
C ARG A 7 -5.26 -19.28 0.65
N GLY A 8 -6.56 -19.19 0.88
CA GLY A 8 -7.18 -19.57 2.14
C GLY A 8 -6.63 -18.87 3.36
N VAL A 9 -6.14 -17.61 3.19
CA VAL A 9 -5.44 -16.92 4.27
C VAL A 9 -6.41 -16.55 5.39
N LYS A 10 -6.02 -16.91 6.61
CA LYS A 10 -6.77 -16.67 7.86
C LYS A 10 -6.01 -15.69 8.74
N LYS A 11 -6.74 -14.76 9.37
CA LYS A 11 -6.18 -13.83 10.35
C LYS A 11 -7.24 -13.39 11.35
N ALA A 12 -6.88 -13.45 12.64
CA ALA A 12 -7.69 -12.92 13.73
C ALA A 12 -6.81 -12.14 14.72
N PHE A 13 -7.43 -11.26 15.49
CA PHE A 13 -6.84 -10.55 16.60
C PHE A 13 -7.76 -10.76 17.81
N GLY A 14 -7.41 -11.71 18.67
CA GLY A 14 -8.32 -12.15 19.73
C GLY A 14 -9.66 -12.63 19.15
N PRO A 15 -10.80 -12.09 19.61
CA PRO A 15 -12.11 -12.48 19.10
C PRO A 15 -12.44 -11.91 17.72
N LYS A 16 -11.71 -10.89 17.26
CA LYS A 16 -11.97 -10.22 15.96
C LYS A 16 -11.35 -10.99 14.83
N VAL A 17 -12.18 -11.69 14.04
CA VAL A 17 -11.76 -12.34 12.79
C VAL A 17 -11.66 -11.29 11.69
N VAL A 18 -10.47 -11.16 11.09
CA VAL A 18 -10.19 -10.24 9.96
C VAL A 18 -10.32 -10.96 8.63
N TYR A 19 -9.72 -12.15 8.52
CA TYR A 19 -9.84 -13.00 7.33
C TYR A 19 -10.25 -14.41 7.74
N ARG A 20 -11.23 -14.95 7.02
CA ARG A 20 -11.71 -16.34 7.21
C ARG A 20 -11.11 -17.27 6.16
N ASP A 21 -11.03 -16.78 4.94
CA ASP A 21 -10.59 -17.53 3.74
C ASP A 21 -10.27 -16.52 2.62
N LEU A 22 -9.22 -15.71 2.82
CA LEU A 22 -8.86 -14.71 1.82
C LEU A 22 -8.14 -15.39 0.66
N ASN A 23 -8.71 -15.25 -0.53
CA ASN A 23 -8.17 -15.70 -1.81
C ASN A 23 -8.03 -14.51 -2.74
N LEU A 24 -6.81 -14.24 -3.23
CA LEU A 24 -6.53 -13.11 -4.12
C LEU A 24 -5.26 -13.37 -4.92
N ASP A 25 -5.30 -13.05 -6.21
CA ASP A 25 -4.17 -13.02 -7.11
C ASP A 25 -3.82 -11.58 -7.49
N ILE A 26 -2.53 -11.26 -7.54
CA ILE A 26 -2.02 -9.98 -8.02
C ILE A 26 -1.04 -10.29 -9.14
N HIS A 27 -1.27 -9.70 -10.32
CA HIS A 27 -0.48 -9.97 -11.50
C HIS A 27 0.71 -9.01 -11.64
N ARG A 28 1.77 -9.47 -12.28
CA ARG A 28 2.96 -8.64 -12.53
C ARG A 28 2.61 -7.43 -13.41
N GLY A 29 3.06 -6.24 -13.01
CA GLY A 29 2.78 -4.98 -13.70
C GLY A 29 1.38 -4.41 -13.47
N GLU A 30 0.54 -5.10 -12.68
CA GLU A 30 -0.81 -4.65 -12.33
C GLU A 30 -0.78 -3.53 -11.29
N SER A 31 -1.71 -2.58 -11.42
CA SER A 31 -2.11 -1.68 -10.33
C SER A 31 -3.42 -2.16 -9.73
N LEU A 32 -3.33 -2.85 -8.62
CA LEU A 32 -4.48 -3.31 -7.84
C LEU A 32 -4.80 -2.29 -6.74
N THR A 33 -6.05 -1.90 -6.61
CA THR A 33 -6.51 -1.16 -5.44
C THR A 33 -7.51 -1.98 -4.63
N ILE A 34 -7.30 -2.01 -3.32
CA ILE A 34 -8.14 -2.71 -2.36
C ILE A 34 -8.94 -1.68 -1.60
N ILE A 35 -10.25 -1.78 -1.70
CA ILE A 35 -11.22 -0.92 -1.02
C ILE A 35 -12.04 -1.73 -0.01
N GLY A 36 -12.80 -1.03 0.82
CA GLY A 36 -13.68 -1.63 1.82
C GLY A 36 -13.79 -0.75 3.06
N GLY A 37 -14.73 -1.04 3.91
CA GLY A 37 -14.99 -0.28 5.13
C GLY A 37 -13.81 -0.21 6.09
N SER A 38 -13.87 0.68 7.07
CA SER A 38 -12.86 0.77 8.13
C SER A 38 -12.81 -0.56 8.91
N GLY A 39 -11.61 -0.99 9.26
CA GLY A 39 -11.41 -2.22 10.03
C GLY A 39 -11.63 -3.54 9.27
N GLN A 40 -11.90 -3.53 7.97
CA GLN A 40 -12.06 -4.73 7.14
C GLN A 40 -10.74 -5.45 6.79
N GLY A 41 -9.60 -4.97 7.31
CA GLY A 41 -8.34 -5.68 7.20
C GLY A 41 -7.44 -5.26 6.05
N LYS A 42 -7.82 -4.25 5.24
CA LYS A 42 -7.04 -3.82 4.07
C LYS A 42 -5.53 -3.70 4.32
N SER A 43 -5.13 -2.91 5.31
CA SER A 43 -3.71 -2.77 5.69
C SER A 43 -3.11 -4.04 6.32
N VAL A 44 -3.96 -4.93 6.88
CA VAL A 44 -3.51 -6.22 7.42
C VAL A 44 -2.95 -7.10 6.31
N MET A 45 -3.58 -7.11 5.14
CA MET A 45 -3.10 -7.88 3.99
C MET A 45 -1.69 -7.44 3.56
N LEU A 46 -1.46 -6.13 3.44
CA LEU A 46 -0.13 -5.62 3.10
C LEU A 46 0.92 -6.04 4.14
N LYS A 47 0.56 -5.96 5.43
CA LYS A 47 1.46 -6.34 6.54
C LYS A 47 1.74 -7.83 6.61
N LEU A 48 0.78 -8.69 6.23
CA LEU A 48 0.98 -10.14 6.12
C LEU A 48 1.98 -10.47 5.01
N LEU A 49 1.85 -9.83 3.84
CA LEU A 49 2.72 -10.08 2.69
C LEU A 49 4.20 -9.81 3.01
N ILE A 50 4.49 -8.73 3.73
CA ILE A 50 5.87 -8.34 4.07
C ILE A 50 6.33 -8.87 5.45
N GLY A 51 5.52 -9.72 6.10
CA GLY A 51 5.86 -10.37 7.35
C GLY A 51 5.91 -9.47 8.57
N LEU A 52 5.25 -8.30 8.54
CA LEU A 52 5.00 -7.48 9.74
C LEU A 52 3.90 -8.07 10.63
N LEU A 53 3.07 -8.93 10.06
CA LEU A 53 2.10 -9.75 10.75
C LEU A 53 2.24 -11.20 10.29
N LYS A 54 1.87 -12.13 11.16
CA LYS A 54 1.80 -13.56 10.84
C LYS A 54 0.37 -13.96 10.49
N ALA A 55 0.23 -14.77 9.44
CA ALA A 55 -1.04 -15.43 9.13
C ALA A 55 -1.31 -16.55 10.15
N ASP A 56 -2.58 -16.75 10.48
CA ASP A 56 -3.01 -17.82 11.37
C ASP A 56 -3.28 -19.14 10.60
N GLY A 57 -3.36 -19.05 9.26
CA GLY A 57 -3.50 -20.18 8.34
C GLY A 57 -3.52 -19.73 6.88
N GLY A 58 -3.53 -20.69 5.98
CA GLY A 58 -3.47 -20.45 4.54
C GLY A 58 -2.04 -20.30 4.03
N SER A 59 -1.89 -19.84 2.79
CA SER A 59 -0.63 -19.70 2.07
C SER A 59 -0.54 -18.33 1.41
N ILE A 60 0.62 -17.71 1.46
CA ILE A 60 0.98 -16.49 0.74
C ILE A 60 2.22 -16.78 -0.07
N LYS A 61 2.14 -16.59 -1.39
CA LYS A 61 3.29 -16.76 -2.28
C LYS A 61 3.68 -15.44 -2.92
N TYR A 62 4.98 -15.26 -3.12
CA TYR A 62 5.56 -14.20 -3.90
C TYR A 62 6.50 -14.81 -4.95
N ASP A 63 6.24 -14.52 -6.22
CA ASP A 63 6.97 -15.06 -7.38
C ASP A 63 7.08 -16.59 -7.36
N GLY A 64 6.00 -17.29 -6.98
CA GLY A 64 5.90 -18.74 -6.86
C GLY A 64 6.48 -19.32 -5.56
N GLU A 65 7.25 -18.55 -4.78
CA GLU A 65 7.84 -18.99 -3.52
C GLU A 65 6.89 -18.75 -2.34
N GLU A 66 6.80 -19.72 -1.42
CA GLU A 66 6.03 -19.61 -0.18
C GLU A 66 6.68 -18.62 0.77
N VAL A 67 5.94 -17.56 1.12
CA VAL A 67 6.41 -16.51 2.04
C VAL A 67 5.64 -16.45 3.35
N THR A 68 4.67 -17.33 3.56
CA THR A 68 3.87 -17.37 4.79
C THR A 68 4.73 -17.62 6.00
N ASN A 69 4.70 -16.70 6.96
CA ASN A 69 5.35 -16.85 8.26
C ASN A 69 6.85 -17.23 8.20
N LEU A 70 7.58 -16.71 7.21
CA LEU A 70 9.03 -16.88 7.12
C LEU A 70 9.74 -16.36 8.39
N LYS A 71 10.97 -16.81 8.61
CA LYS A 71 11.86 -16.21 9.62
C LYS A 71 12.32 -14.84 9.14
N GLU A 72 12.63 -13.93 10.08
CA GLU A 72 12.99 -12.53 9.81
C GLU A 72 14.09 -12.39 8.74
N LYS A 73 15.15 -13.21 8.84
CA LYS A 73 16.25 -13.19 7.84
C LYS A 73 15.78 -13.51 6.41
N ALA A 74 14.76 -14.36 6.25
CA ALA A 74 14.17 -14.67 4.96
C ALA A 74 13.24 -13.54 4.48
N TYR A 75 12.44 -12.96 5.36
CA TYR A 75 11.66 -11.77 5.03
C TYR A 75 12.50 -10.58 4.62
N ALA A 76 13.70 -10.39 5.17
CA ALA A 76 14.60 -9.34 4.74
C ALA A 76 14.95 -9.43 3.23
N LYS A 77 14.99 -10.64 2.67
CA LYS A 77 15.16 -10.84 1.21
C LYS A 77 13.92 -10.41 0.44
N VAL A 78 12.72 -10.80 0.89
CA VAL A 78 11.45 -10.44 0.26
C VAL A 78 11.27 -8.92 0.27
N ARG A 79 11.56 -8.25 1.40
CA ARG A 79 11.45 -6.78 1.55
C ARG A 79 12.42 -5.97 0.68
N LYS A 80 13.43 -6.59 0.07
CA LYS A 80 14.25 -5.92 -0.96
C LYS A 80 13.47 -5.70 -2.26
N HIS A 81 12.55 -6.61 -2.57
CA HIS A 81 11.76 -6.59 -3.80
C HIS A 81 10.39 -5.94 -3.60
N ILE A 82 9.93 -5.81 -2.35
CA ILE A 82 8.62 -5.25 -2.01
C ILE A 82 8.81 -4.03 -1.12
N GLY A 83 8.63 -2.85 -1.68
CA GLY A 83 8.64 -1.60 -0.93
C GLY A 83 7.25 -1.25 -0.39
N MET A 84 7.18 -0.52 0.73
CA MET A 84 5.92 -0.07 1.32
C MET A 84 5.96 1.40 1.71
N LEU A 85 4.97 2.15 1.22
CA LEU A 85 4.64 3.48 1.72
C LEU A 85 3.55 3.36 2.78
N PHE A 86 3.89 3.68 4.02
CA PHE A 86 2.94 3.70 5.14
C PHE A 86 2.09 4.96 5.16
N GLN A 87 0.92 4.90 5.76
CA GLN A 87 -0.05 6.00 5.85
C GLN A 87 0.57 7.31 6.35
N GLY A 88 1.43 7.28 7.37
CA GLY A 88 2.14 8.44 7.92
C GLY A 88 3.49 8.74 7.28
N ALA A 89 3.83 8.14 6.12
CA ALA A 89 5.16 8.13 5.51
C ALA A 89 6.25 7.45 6.38
N ALA A 90 6.09 7.37 7.68
CA ALA A 90 6.99 6.73 8.66
C ALA A 90 8.47 7.14 8.48
N LEU A 91 8.72 8.43 8.28
CA LEU A 91 10.08 8.96 8.24
C LEU A 91 10.70 8.91 9.64
N PHE A 92 12.00 8.70 9.68
CA PHE A 92 12.78 8.84 10.92
C PHE A 92 13.01 10.33 11.19
N ASP A 93 12.40 10.86 12.23
CA ASP A 93 12.49 12.30 12.58
C ASP A 93 13.91 12.73 12.95
N SER A 94 14.76 11.80 13.40
CA SER A 94 16.15 12.00 13.74
C SER A 94 17.14 11.88 12.57
N LEU A 95 16.64 11.73 11.35
CA LEU A 95 17.45 11.60 10.14
C LEU A 95 17.04 12.66 9.12
N SER A 96 18.03 13.20 8.39
CA SER A 96 17.77 14.09 7.26
C SER A 96 17.00 13.40 6.15
N VAL A 97 16.51 14.14 5.16
CA VAL A 97 15.86 13.58 3.96
C VAL A 97 16.81 12.61 3.25
N ARG A 98 18.08 13.00 3.07
CA ARG A 98 19.11 12.14 2.48
C ARG A 98 19.25 10.82 3.22
N GLU A 99 19.38 10.87 4.54
CA GLU A 99 19.53 9.68 5.37
C GLU A 99 18.28 8.80 5.38
N ASN A 100 17.09 9.41 5.40
CA ASN A 100 15.83 8.67 5.27
C ASN A 100 15.79 7.90 3.96
N VAL A 101 16.13 8.53 2.82
CA VAL A 101 16.11 7.88 1.50
C VAL A 101 17.22 6.82 1.39
N ALA A 102 18.39 7.09 1.93
CA ALA A 102 19.55 6.19 1.91
C ALA A 102 19.42 5.00 2.87
N TYR A 103 18.50 5.05 3.84
CA TYR A 103 18.42 4.08 4.93
C TYR A 103 18.37 2.62 4.42
N GLY A 104 17.46 2.34 3.52
CA GLY A 104 17.30 0.99 2.96
C GLY A 104 18.52 0.51 2.17
N LEU A 105 19.20 1.42 1.46
CA LEU A 105 20.42 1.09 0.70
C LEU A 105 21.54 0.61 1.63
N ARG A 106 21.71 1.29 2.78
CA ARG A 106 22.73 0.96 3.79
C ARG A 106 22.40 -0.33 4.56
N GLU A 107 21.10 -0.55 4.89
CA GLU A 107 20.65 -1.76 5.56
C GLU A 107 20.83 -3.03 4.70
N HIS A 108 20.64 -2.90 3.38
CA HIS A 108 20.65 -4.05 2.48
C HIS A 108 21.96 -4.25 1.72
N GLY A 109 22.94 -3.36 1.88
CA GLY A 109 24.21 -3.41 1.17
C GLY A 109 25.32 -2.64 1.88
N ARG A 110 26.43 -2.46 1.18
CA ARG A 110 27.54 -1.60 1.59
C ARG A 110 27.88 -0.65 0.43
N PRO A 111 26.94 0.19 0.00
CA PRO A 111 27.21 1.11 -1.11
C PRO A 111 28.26 2.15 -0.69
N SER A 112 29.07 2.59 -1.65
CA SER A 112 29.89 3.77 -1.47
C SER A 112 29.03 5.03 -1.33
N GLU A 113 29.54 6.09 -0.70
CA GLU A 113 28.78 7.35 -0.56
C GLU A 113 28.39 7.93 -1.92
N GLY A 114 29.23 7.80 -2.95
CA GLY A 114 28.86 8.25 -4.31
C GLY A 114 27.73 7.44 -4.95
N GLU A 115 27.55 6.16 -4.60
CA GLU A 115 26.39 5.36 -5.03
C GLU A 115 25.14 5.77 -4.26
N VAL A 116 25.28 6.05 -2.96
CA VAL A 116 24.19 6.56 -2.12
C VAL A 116 23.70 7.89 -2.68
N ASP A 117 24.59 8.85 -2.93
CA ASP A 117 24.23 10.18 -3.44
C ASP A 117 23.50 10.09 -4.77
N ARG A 118 23.96 9.26 -5.70
CA ARG A 118 23.28 9.05 -6.98
C ARG A 118 21.89 8.49 -6.80
N ALA A 119 21.73 7.45 -5.97
CA ALA A 119 20.43 6.82 -5.73
C ALA A 119 19.45 7.76 -5.02
N VAL A 120 19.92 8.55 -4.03
CA VAL A 120 19.12 9.55 -3.32
C VAL A 120 18.65 10.64 -4.29
N ASN A 121 19.57 11.22 -5.07
CA ASN A 121 19.26 12.29 -6.04
C ASN A 121 18.27 11.78 -7.12
N GLU A 122 18.48 10.57 -7.63
CA GLU A 122 17.56 9.93 -8.58
C GLU A 122 16.17 9.77 -7.96
N ALA A 123 16.08 9.20 -6.76
CA ALA A 123 14.81 8.96 -6.08
C ALA A 123 14.06 10.28 -5.77
N LEU A 124 14.77 11.30 -5.26
CA LEU A 124 14.18 12.61 -4.98
C LEU A 124 13.72 13.31 -6.27
N THR A 125 14.48 13.19 -7.35
CA THR A 125 14.07 13.69 -8.68
C THR A 125 12.81 13.01 -9.19
N TYR A 126 12.69 11.68 -9.04
CA TYR A 126 11.48 10.94 -9.42
C TYR A 126 10.24 11.47 -8.72
N VAL A 127 10.34 11.79 -7.43
CA VAL A 127 9.20 12.30 -6.64
C VAL A 127 9.04 13.83 -6.72
N GLY A 128 9.84 14.51 -7.54
CA GLY A 128 9.77 15.96 -7.77
C GLY A 128 10.19 16.80 -6.57
N LEU A 129 11.24 16.36 -5.87
CA LEU A 129 11.82 17.03 -4.71
C LEU A 129 13.37 17.07 -4.79
N PRO A 130 13.97 17.52 -5.91
CA PRO A 130 15.43 17.67 -5.96
C PRO A 130 15.90 18.80 -5.05
N GLY A 131 17.07 18.67 -4.44
CA GLY A 131 17.73 19.75 -3.68
C GLY A 131 17.23 19.93 -2.25
N ILE A 132 16.50 18.92 -1.70
CA ILE A 132 16.04 18.98 -0.29
C ILE A 132 16.76 17.96 0.62
N GLU A 133 17.89 17.44 0.19
CA GLU A 133 18.62 16.33 0.82
C GLU A 133 18.94 16.63 2.29
N ASP A 134 19.28 17.89 2.60
CA ASP A 134 19.71 18.35 3.93
C ASP A 134 18.54 18.78 4.84
N MET A 135 17.31 18.81 4.32
CA MET A 135 16.13 19.15 5.14
C MET A 135 15.80 18.04 6.13
N TRP A 136 15.09 18.42 7.19
CA TRP A 136 14.59 17.50 8.21
C TRP A 136 13.10 17.22 8.00
N PRO A 137 12.60 16.06 8.46
CA PRO A 137 11.18 15.76 8.38
C PRO A 137 10.27 16.82 9.01
N SER A 138 10.73 17.53 10.07
CA SER A 138 10.02 18.65 10.70
C SER A 138 9.71 19.78 9.73
N ASP A 139 10.58 20.03 8.76
CA ASP A 139 10.51 21.15 7.83
C ASP A 139 9.62 20.84 6.60
N LEU A 140 9.14 19.59 6.50
CA LEU A 140 8.38 19.11 5.35
C LEU A 140 6.88 19.23 5.55
N SER A 141 6.15 19.67 4.52
CA SER A 141 4.70 19.56 4.49
C SER A 141 4.26 18.08 4.44
N GLY A 142 3.00 17.78 4.78
CA GLY A 142 2.47 16.40 4.74
C GLY A 142 2.64 15.74 3.36
N GLY A 143 2.40 16.47 2.28
CA GLY A 143 2.62 16.00 0.92
C GLY A 143 4.09 15.76 0.58
N MET A 144 5.01 16.59 1.11
CA MET A 144 6.46 16.37 0.97
C MET A 144 6.89 15.13 1.75
N LYS A 145 6.43 14.95 2.99
CA LYS A 145 6.73 13.74 3.79
C LYS A 145 6.36 12.47 3.06
N LYS A 146 5.17 12.41 2.45
CA LYS A 146 4.73 11.25 1.66
C LYS A 146 5.62 11.02 0.43
N ARG A 147 6.01 12.09 -0.27
CA ARG A 147 6.93 11.98 -1.42
C ARG A 147 8.34 11.53 -1.01
N VAL A 148 8.87 12.02 0.11
CA VAL A 148 10.16 11.53 0.65
C VAL A 148 10.04 10.05 1.09
N GLY A 149 8.95 9.66 1.76
CA GLY A 149 8.68 8.26 2.08
C GLY A 149 8.65 7.38 0.83
N LEU A 150 8.07 7.89 -0.27
CA LEU A 150 8.07 7.19 -1.54
C LEU A 150 9.47 7.15 -2.17
N ALA A 151 10.25 8.24 -2.12
CA ALA A 151 11.65 8.25 -2.55
C ALA A 151 12.48 7.20 -1.81
N ARG A 152 12.34 7.11 -0.48
CA ARG A 152 12.97 6.05 0.33
C ARG A 152 12.62 4.65 -0.16
N THR A 153 11.37 4.45 -0.54
CA THR A 153 10.87 3.14 -0.98
C THR A 153 11.43 2.77 -2.36
N ILE A 154 11.47 3.72 -3.32
CA ILE A 154 11.92 3.44 -4.69
C ILE A 154 13.45 3.45 -4.84
N ALA A 155 14.20 4.00 -3.89
CA ALA A 155 15.67 4.00 -3.91
C ALA A 155 16.26 2.58 -4.00
N LEU A 156 15.55 1.57 -3.49
CA LEU A 156 15.91 0.15 -3.58
C LEU A 156 15.51 -0.50 -4.92
N ARG A 157 14.83 0.24 -5.81
CA ARG A 157 14.29 -0.28 -7.09
C ARG A 157 13.45 -1.55 -6.91
N PRO A 158 12.39 -1.51 -6.08
CA PRO A 158 11.55 -2.68 -5.82
C PRO A 158 10.74 -3.09 -7.05
N GLU A 159 10.35 -4.37 -7.12
CA GLU A 159 9.42 -4.88 -8.14
C GLU A 159 7.96 -4.61 -7.79
N VAL A 160 7.67 -4.49 -6.49
CA VAL A 160 6.32 -4.26 -5.97
C VAL A 160 6.33 -3.04 -5.06
N LEU A 161 5.34 -2.15 -5.22
CA LEU A 161 5.06 -1.05 -4.30
C LEU A 161 3.71 -1.25 -3.62
N LEU A 162 3.75 -1.30 -2.31
CA LEU A 162 2.57 -1.32 -1.45
C LEU A 162 2.29 0.09 -0.94
N TYR A 163 1.04 0.54 -1.06
CA TYR A 163 0.60 1.85 -0.60
C TYR A 163 -0.51 1.69 0.44
N ASP A 164 -0.23 2.06 1.68
CA ASP A 164 -1.21 2.05 2.77
C ASP A 164 -1.75 3.47 2.95
N GLU A 165 -2.95 3.74 2.42
CA GLU A 165 -3.65 5.03 2.49
C GLU A 165 -2.77 6.21 2.01
N PRO A 166 -2.29 6.21 0.77
CA PRO A 166 -1.27 7.15 0.31
C PRO A 166 -1.75 8.61 0.27
N THR A 167 -3.05 8.84 0.12
CA THR A 167 -3.65 10.18 -0.02
C THR A 167 -4.33 10.69 1.24
N THR A 168 -4.47 9.86 2.28
CA THR A 168 -5.11 10.24 3.54
C THR A 168 -4.41 11.43 4.20
N GLY A 169 -5.20 12.43 4.59
CA GLY A 169 -4.72 13.65 5.25
C GLY A 169 -4.10 14.69 4.29
N LEU A 170 -4.24 14.51 2.98
CA LEU A 170 -3.82 15.48 1.98
C LEU A 170 -5.01 16.29 1.46
N ASP A 171 -4.74 17.53 1.07
CA ASP A 171 -5.68 18.35 0.30
C ASP A 171 -5.85 17.79 -1.13
N PRO A 172 -6.91 18.20 -1.87
CA PRO A 172 -7.20 17.66 -3.21
C PRO A 172 -6.08 17.84 -4.22
N ILE A 173 -5.30 18.93 -4.13
CA ILE A 173 -4.19 19.20 -5.05
C ILE A 173 -3.05 18.22 -4.80
N ASN A 174 -2.68 18.01 -3.53
CA ASN A 174 -1.64 17.07 -3.15
C ASN A 174 -2.08 15.62 -3.40
N THR A 175 -3.35 15.27 -3.18
CA THR A 175 -3.94 13.98 -3.57
C THR A 175 -3.72 13.72 -5.06
N THR A 176 -4.08 14.66 -5.92
CA THR A 176 -3.87 14.55 -7.38
C THR A 176 -2.39 14.38 -7.74
N ARG A 177 -1.49 15.10 -7.05
CA ARG A 177 -0.04 14.98 -7.26
C ARG A 177 0.48 13.58 -6.90
N ILE A 178 0.04 13.00 -5.78
CA ILE A 178 0.43 11.65 -5.36
C ILE A 178 -0.11 10.62 -6.36
N ASN A 179 -1.37 10.71 -6.79
CA ASN A 179 -1.94 9.80 -7.77
C ASN A 179 -1.18 9.83 -9.11
N ARG A 180 -0.86 11.03 -9.62
CA ARG A 180 -0.03 11.19 -10.83
C ARG A 180 1.37 10.59 -10.64
N LEU A 181 1.96 10.75 -9.46
CA LEU A 181 3.26 10.19 -9.15
C LEU A 181 3.22 8.66 -9.13
N MET A 182 2.19 8.04 -8.51
CA MET A 182 2.01 6.58 -8.53
C MET A 182 1.90 6.05 -9.96
N LEU A 183 1.09 6.69 -10.81
CA LEU A 183 0.97 6.34 -12.23
C LEU A 183 2.29 6.51 -12.99
N LYS A 184 3.04 7.59 -12.74
CA LYS A 184 4.36 7.82 -13.34
C LYS A 184 5.32 6.70 -12.96
N LEU A 185 5.42 6.36 -11.67
CA LEU A 185 6.31 5.30 -11.16
C LEU A 185 5.97 3.94 -11.77
N LYS A 186 4.68 3.58 -11.83
CA LYS A 186 4.22 2.37 -12.52
C LYS A 186 4.77 2.30 -13.96
N ARG A 187 4.56 3.37 -14.75
CA ARG A 187 4.93 3.40 -16.16
C ARG A 187 6.44 3.43 -16.38
N THR A 188 7.17 4.22 -15.55
CA THR A 188 8.61 4.44 -15.76
C THR A 188 9.47 3.30 -15.24
N LEU A 189 9.05 2.68 -14.11
CA LEU A 189 9.80 1.64 -13.45
C LEU A 189 9.21 0.24 -13.65
N ASN A 190 8.10 0.12 -14.40
CA ASN A 190 7.37 -1.14 -14.64
C ASN A 190 7.05 -1.92 -13.35
N ILE A 191 6.59 -1.20 -12.32
CA ILE A 191 6.35 -1.72 -10.98
C ILE A 191 4.92 -2.27 -10.87
N THR A 192 4.77 -3.40 -10.18
CA THR A 192 3.47 -3.88 -9.68
C THR A 192 3.05 -3.05 -8.48
N SER A 193 1.82 -2.56 -8.46
CA SER A 193 1.33 -1.67 -7.40
C SER A 193 0.14 -2.28 -6.67
N VAL A 194 0.16 -2.24 -5.34
CA VAL A 194 -0.99 -2.60 -4.51
C VAL A 194 -1.31 -1.44 -3.58
N ALA A 195 -2.44 -0.79 -3.79
CA ALA A 195 -2.88 0.32 -2.95
C ALA A 195 -4.07 -0.09 -2.07
N VAL A 196 -4.08 0.37 -0.85
CA VAL A 196 -5.22 0.31 0.05
C VAL A 196 -5.71 1.73 0.24
N THR A 197 -6.98 2.00 -0.02
CA THR A 197 -7.57 3.31 0.19
C THR A 197 -9.08 3.24 0.40
N HIS A 198 -9.63 4.26 1.03
CA HIS A 198 -11.06 4.56 1.07
C HIS A 198 -11.43 5.75 0.16
N ASP A 199 -10.43 6.39 -0.48
CA ASP A 199 -10.65 7.48 -1.44
C ASP A 199 -10.97 6.89 -2.82
N MET A 200 -12.25 6.90 -3.17
CA MET A 200 -12.74 6.34 -4.45
C MET A 200 -12.20 7.09 -5.66
N THR A 201 -11.98 8.41 -5.55
CA THR A 201 -11.39 9.20 -6.65
C THR A 201 -9.98 8.71 -6.96
N SER A 202 -9.17 8.47 -5.93
CA SER A 202 -7.84 7.87 -6.09
C SER A 202 -7.94 6.45 -6.64
N ALA A 203 -8.81 5.61 -6.07
CA ALA A 203 -8.99 4.23 -6.52
C ALA A 203 -9.30 4.15 -8.02
N PHE A 204 -10.26 4.93 -8.51
CA PHE A 204 -10.61 4.98 -9.94
C PHE A 204 -9.50 5.53 -10.83
N THR A 205 -8.64 6.41 -10.28
CA THR A 205 -7.57 7.05 -11.05
C THR A 205 -6.36 6.14 -11.27
N ILE A 206 -5.99 5.36 -10.24
CA ILE A 206 -4.69 4.65 -10.23
C ILE A 206 -4.78 3.17 -10.59
N SER A 207 -5.98 2.58 -10.63
CA SER A 207 -6.17 1.13 -10.71
C SER A 207 -6.38 0.61 -12.13
N ASP A 208 -5.79 -0.55 -12.40
CA ASP A 208 -6.24 -1.42 -13.50
C ASP A 208 -7.38 -2.31 -13.01
N ARG A 209 -7.33 -2.73 -11.73
CA ARG A 209 -8.34 -3.55 -11.08
C ARG A 209 -8.59 -3.08 -9.66
N ILE A 210 -9.86 -3.15 -9.25
CA ILE A 210 -10.31 -2.84 -7.89
C ILE A 210 -10.86 -4.10 -7.27
N VAL A 211 -10.45 -4.35 -6.02
CA VAL A 211 -10.94 -5.45 -5.20
C VAL A 211 -11.60 -4.87 -3.96
N MET A 212 -12.82 -5.31 -3.66
CA MET A 212 -13.50 -4.91 -2.44
C MET A 212 -13.48 -6.06 -1.43
N ILE A 213 -13.04 -5.74 -0.21
CA ILE A 213 -13.02 -6.68 0.92
C ILE A 213 -14.14 -6.33 1.89
N ARG A 214 -14.89 -7.36 2.30
CA ARG A 214 -15.94 -7.31 3.33
C ARG A 214 -15.98 -8.61 4.10
N ASP A 215 -16.21 -8.56 5.40
CA ASP A 215 -16.45 -9.70 6.29
C ASP A 215 -15.42 -10.84 6.16
N GLY A 216 -14.19 -10.45 5.89
CA GLY A 216 -13.03 -11.35 5.82
C GLY A 216 -12.82 -12.05 4.48
N GLY A 217 -13.53 -11.62 3.42
CA GLY A 217 -13.39 -12.15 2.07
C GLY A 217 -13.45 -11.08 0.98
N VAL A 218 -13.18 -11.48 -0.26
CA VAL A 218 -13.35 -10.65 -1.45
C VAL A 218 -14.82 -10.73 -1.90
N VAL A 219 -15.49 -9.57 -1.97
CA VAL A 219 -16.90 -9.49 -2.44
C VAL A 219 -17.01 -8.93 -3.85
N PHE A 220 -15.99 -8.24 -4.34
CA PHE A 220 -15.90 -7.76 -5.72
C PHE A 220 -14.46 -7.79 -6.21
N SER A 221 -14.27 -8.10 -7.49
CA SER A 221 -13.00 -7.97 -8.20
C SER A 221 -13.27 -7.69 -9.67
N GLY A 222 -12.82 -6.52 -10.16
CA GLY A 222 -13.05 -6.10 -11.54
C GLY A 222 -12.34 -4.79 -11.86
N THR A 223 -12.49 -4.32 -13.09
CA THR A 223 -11.98 -3.03 -13.55
C THR A 223 -12.72 -1.85 -12.89
N PRO A 224 -12.15 -0.62 -12.94
CA PRO A 224 -12.87 0.58 -12.50
C PRO A 224 -14.23 0.80 -13.20
N ASP A 225 -14.40 0.35 -14.43
CA ASP A 225 -15.69 0.49 -15.12
C ASP A 225 -16.67 -0.58 -14.66
N GLU A 226 -16.23 -1.83 -14.51
CA GLU A 226 -17.08 -2.93 -14.00
C GLU A 226 -17.61 -2.66 -12.61
N ILE A 227 -16.85 -2.05 -11.69
CA ILE A 227 -17.34 -1.71 -10.36
C ILE A 227 -18.39 -0.59 -10.40
N ARG A 228 -18.26 0.39 -11.32
CA ARG A 228 -19.28 1.43 -11.50
C ARG A 228 -20.61 0.88 -12.02
N GLU A 229 -20.55 -0.17 -12.82
CA GLU A 229 -21.72 -0.82 -13.44
C GLU A 229 -22.30 -1.96 -12.57
N THR A 230 -21.70 -2.25 -11.42
CA THR A 230 -22.15 -3.35 -10.56
C THR A 230 -23.59 -3.17 -10.11
N ARG A 231 -24.30 -4.28 -10.02
CA ARG A 231 -25.69 -4.33 -9.50
C ARG A 231 -25.74 -4.72 -8.02
N ASP A 232 -24.58 -5.04 -7.42
CA ASP A 232 -24.51 -5.35 -5.99
C ASP A 232 -24.80 -4.07 -5.18
N PRO A 233 -25.87 -4.02 -4.39
CA PRO A 233 -26.28 -2.81 -3.68
C PRO A 233 -25.22 -2.33 -2.70
N TYR A 234 -24.55 -3.25 -1.99
CA TYR A 234 -23.53 -2.90 -1.02
C TYR A 234 -22.29 -2.26 -1.68
N VAL A 235 -21.84 -2.85 -2.80
CA VAL A 235 -20.72 -2.29 -3.55
C VAL A 235 -21.05 -0.90 -4.09
N ARG A 236 -22.27 -0.72 -4.60
CA ARG A 236 -22.77 0.57 -5.10
C ARG A 236 -22.82 1.61 -3.99
N ASP A 237 -23.48 1.30 -2.87
CA ASP A 237 -23.57 2.22 -1.73
C ASP A 237 -22.18 2.68 -1.27
N PHE A 238 -21.23 1.74 -1.21
CA PHE A 238 -19.87 2.06 -0.81
C PHE A 238 -19.16 3.01 -1.78
N ILE A 239 -19.23 2.75 -3.10
CA ILE A 239 -18.53 3.59 -4.09
C ILE A 239 -19.21 4.96 -4.29
N GLU A 240 -20.51 5.06 -4.03
CA GLU A 240 -21.29 6.30 -4.08
C GLU A 240 -21.22 7.09 -2.76
N GLY A 241 -20.68 6.48 -1.68
CA GLY A 241 -20.60 7.10 -0.36
C GLY A 241 -21.93 7.16 0.37
N ASN A 242 -22.87 6.29 0.01
CA ASN A 242 -24.16 6.19 0.67
C ASN A 242 -24.03 5.41 1.98
N ALA A 243 -24.66 5.88 3.05
CA ALA A 243 -24.80 5.10 4.27
C ALA A 243 -25.76 3.90 4.02
N PRO A 244 -25.49 2.71 4.59
CA PRO A 244 -26.40 1.61 4.50
C PRO A 244 -27.80 1.98 5.02
N HIS A 245 -28.85 1.62 4.26
CA HIS A 245 -30.25 1.97 4.60
C HIS A 245 -30.73 1.35 5.92
N ASP A 246 -30.03 0.33 6.44
CA ASP A 246 -30.40 -0.40 7.66
C ASP A 246 -29.57 -0.02 8.90
N GLU A 247 -28.78 1.07 8.86
CA GLU A 247 -28.10 1.57 10.05
C GLU A 247 -29.10 2.24 11.00
N ASP A 248 -29.60 1.48 11.97
CA ASP A 248 -30.32 2.05 13.08
C ASP A 248 -29.36 2.78 14.06
N THR A 249 -29.91 3.66 14.90
CA THR A 249 -29.15 4.45 15.87
C THR A 249 -28.33 3.58 16.83
N GLN A 250 -28.71 2.32 17.06
CA GLN A 250 -27.99 1.38 17.94
C GLN A 250 -26.72 0.84 17.25
N THR A 251 -26.75 0.64 15.93
CA THR A 251 -25.57 0.23 15.15
C THR A 251 -24.54 1.35 15.09
N LEU A 252 -24.96 2.61 14.96
CA LEU A 252 -24.07 3.78 15.00
C LEU A 252 -23.35 3.93 16.35
N LEU A 253 -24.04 3.68 17.46
CA LEU A 253 -23.45 3.75 18.80
C LEU A 253 -22.43 2.63 19.06
N ARG A 254 -22.53 1.47 18.42
CA ARG A 254 -21.57 0.35 18.55
C ARG A 254 -20.31 0.53 17.69
N SER A 255 -20.38 1.33 16.64
CA SER A 255 -19.22 1.61 15.75
C SER A 255 -18.34 2.76 16.27
N ALA A 256 -18.79 3.51 17.28
CA ALA A 256 -18.08 4.65 17.87
C ALA A 256 -17.28 4.31 19.15
N GLY A 257 -17.24 3.05 19.57
CA GLY A 257 -16.45 2.51 20.70
C GLY A 257 -15.45 1.48 20.17
#